data_5fecbced437d8a361ba447b3d475e139
#
_entry.id   5fecbced437d8a361ba447b3d475e139
#
_cell.length_a   1.000
_cell.length_b   1.000
_cell.length_c   1.000
_cell.angle_alpha   90.00
_cell.angle_beta   90.00
_cell.angle_gamma   90.00
#
_symmetry.space_group_name_H-M   'P 1'
#
loop_
_entity.id
_entity.type
_entity.pdbx_description
1 polymer ?
#
loop_
_entity_poly.entity_id
_entity_poly.type
_entity_poly.pdbx_seq_one_letter_code
_entity_poly.pdbx_strand_id
1 'polypeptide(L)'
;MIYVKYNPTEEFHKSIVGAVPEGVRFGIRLQINQCIAPSKVTLVVYNEEGFHEEYPMYKDVCGAGFDNYLADVQFNKGLYWYYFRMDGVTYEHYIGIDDSKNAGLYYQNVRPWQLSVYKKVYKTPSWLNRGVMYQIMVDRFCHEGETVVTEDKILRKWGEQPFYREENGIVRNRDFFGGNLKGVISKLPYLSSLNVTTLYLNPIFKAYSNHKYDTEDYEEIDPMFGTKEDFSTLCKEAEKYGIKIVLDGVFNHVGSSSKYFNIDKKYGEGGAYNDKNSPYRDWFYFHDDNSYDCWWSFPTLPRINAQSKGAQKYFCGANGIVPRWLKAGASGWRLDVVDEIADCMLDKIVSSAKKQNPDCAIIGEVWEDASNKVDYGVRRHYLDGSQLDSVMNYPLREGIIDFVRDGNEASLASAVFNIVNNYPRYVRNNLMNILGTHDTARILTMLAGDRIGNSSKDVLARTKLSDEQFLLGCRLLKLAALLQYTLFGFPCVFYGDEAVLEGYRDPFCRGCYPWGHENKLMLDFYKRLGDLRKNRVFADGDFRQLVAEKGVYAFERSLEETQTEVIVAVNRGGKEYNLYLGSVYEDVFTGRRYSDFCKLQHNGYVVLKRVK
;
A
#
# COMPACT_ATOMS: atom_id res chain seq x y z
N MET A 1 -34.97 16.27 -1.93
CA MET A 1 -34.79 17.21 -0.78
C MET A 1 -33.75 16.58 0.16
N ILE A 2 -32.71 17.31 0.57
CA ILE A 2 -31.70 16.78 1.51
C ILE A 2 -32.24 16.97 2.92
N TYR A 3 -32.42 15.89 3.67
CA TYR A 3 -32.98 15.91 5.03
C TYR A 3 -31.91 15.96 6.13
N VAL A 4 -30.77 15.32 5.88
CA VAL A 4 -29.64 15.27 6.82
C VAL A 4 -28.34 15.50 6.08
N LYS A 5 -27.33 16.08 6.77
CA LYS A 5 -25.97 16.25 6.23
C LYS A 5 -24.96 15.84 7.30
N TYR A 6 -24.09 14.95 6.94
CA TYR A 6 -22.94 14.55 7.73
C TYR A 6 -21.87 13.96 6.81
N ASN A 7 -20.68 14.49 6.88
CA ASN A 7 -19.52 13.96 6.18
C ASN A 7 -18.31 13.98 7.13
N PRO A 8 -17.88 12.83 7.66
CA PRO A 8 -16.77 12.76 8.63
C PRO A 8 -15.41 13.15 8.06
N THR A 9 -15.30 13.39 6.75
CA THR A 9 -14.10 13.90 6.09
C THR A 9 -14.03 15.43 6.03
N GLU A 10 -15.02 16.12 6.60
CA GLU A 10 -15.09 17.58 6.69
C GLU A 10 -14.96 18.03 8.15
N GLU A 11 -14.05 18.96 8.44
CA GLU A 11 -13.82 19.49 9.80
C GLU A 11 -15.07 20.11 10.43
N PHE A 12 -15.97 20.65 9.61
CA PHE A 12 -17.24 21.17 10.08
C PHE A 12 -18.08 20.09 10.77
N HIS A 13 -18.07 18.87 10.24
CA HIS A 13 -18.85 17.76 10.78
C HIS A 13 -18.10 16.94 11.83
N LYS A 14 -16.78 16.81 11.69
CA LYS A 14 -15.92 16.11 12.63
C LYS A 14 -14.63 16.89 12.82
N SER A 15 -14.47 17.55 13.97
CA SER A 15 -13.40 18.53 14.20
C SER A 15 -11.97 17.95 14.10
N ILE A 16 -11.82 16.62 14.14
CA ILE A 16 -10.60 15.91 13.79
C ILE A 16 -10.94 14.93 12.67
N VAL A 17 -10.57 15.23 11.44
CA VAL A 17 -10.78 14.37 10.27
C VAL A 17 -9.91 13.13 10.34
N GLY A 18 -10.49 11.97 10.00
CA GLY A 18 -9.81 10.68 10.04
C GLY A 18 -9.82 10.02 11.43
N ALA A 19 -8.89 9.11 11.67
CA ALA A 19 -8.71 8.53 12.99
C ALA A 19 -8.27 9.59 14.00
N VAL A 20 -8.63 9.40 15.26
CA VAL A 20 -8.37 10.37 16.33
C VAL A 20 -7.33 9.85 17.34
N PRO A 21 -6.50 10.70 17.95
CA PRO A 21 -5.60 10.26 19.01
C PRO A 21 -6.36 9.93 20.29
N GLU A 22 -5.93 8.91 21.03
CA GLU A 22 -6.51 8.55 22.35
C GLU A 22 -6.49 9.73 23.32
N GLY A 23 -7.57 9.87 24.11
CA GLY A 23 -7.67 10.89 25.13
C GLY A 23 -7.80 12.32 24.62
N VAL A 24 -7.95 12.53 23.31
CA VAL A 24 -8.20 13.86 22.74
C VAL A 24 -9.70 14.08 22.59
N ARG A 25 -10.18 15.22 23.10
CA ARG A 25 -11.58 15.65 22.94
C ARG A 25 -11.81 16.24 21.57
N PHE A 26 -12.92 15.86 20.90
CA PHE A 26 -13.30 16.36 19.58
C PHE A 26 -14.81 16.42 19.41
N GLY A 27 -15.27 17.30 18.52
CA GLY A 27 -16.69 17.52 18.24
C GLY A 27 -17.17 16.71 17.03
N ILE A 28 -18.39 16.16 17.16
CA ILE A 28 -19.16 15.55 16.05
C ILE A 28 -20.42 16.37 15.85
N ARG A 29 -20.59 16.98 14.65
CA ARG A 29 -21.71 17.86 14.29
C ARG A 29 -22.56 17.26 13.17
N LEU A 30 -23.83 17.03 13.45
CA LEU A 30 -24.86 16.59 12.52
C LEU A 30 -25.75 17.76 12.12
N GLN A 31 -26.11 17.87 10.84
CA GLN A 31 -27.13 18.81 10.37
C GLN A 31 -28.42 18.08 10.00
N ILE A 32 -29.54 18.54 10.56
CA ILE A 32 -30.88 18.01 10.29
C ILE A 32 -31.75 19.12 9.75
N ASN A 33 -32.46 18.87 8.64
CA ASN A 33 -33.40 19.84 8.06
C ASN A 33 -34.49 20.17 9.08
N GLN A 34 -34.79 21.46 9.24
CA GLN A 34 -35.77 21.96 10.21
C GLN A 34 -37.18 21.37 10.08
N CYS A 35 -37.52 20.84 8.90
CA CYS A 35 -38.82 20.18 8.70
C CYS A 35 -38.97 18.86 9.47
N ILE A 36 -37.86 18.23 9.91
CA ILE A 36 -37.92 16.98 10.68
C ILE A 36 -38.18 17.24 12.16
N ALA A 37 -37.59 18.30 12.73
CA ALA A 37 -37.78 18.77 14.10
C ALA A 37 -37.76 17.65 15.18
N PRO A 38 -36.70 16.83 15.30
CA PRO A 38 -36.62 15.79 16.31
C PRO A 38 -36.66 16.39 17.71
N SER A 39 -37.30 15.69 18.65
CA SER A 39 -37.37 16.11 20.07
C SER A 39 -36.03 15.92 20.77
N LYS A 40 -35.22 14.95 20.35
CA LYS A 40 -33.89 14.64 20.86
C LYS A 40 -33.03 14.02 19.75
N VAL A 41 -31.74 14.35 19.75
CA VAL A 41 -30.72 13.69 18.91
C VAL A 41 -29.65 13.09 19.79
N THR A 42 -29.25 11.87 19.51
CA THR A 42 -28.27 11.12 20.28
C THR A 42 -27.21 10.53 19.35
N LEU A 43 -25.95 10.74 19.67
CA LEU A 43 -24.82 10.02 19.07
C LEU A 43 -24.66 8.69 19.81
N VAL A 44 -24.76 7.57 19.13
CA VAL A 44 -24.58 6.22 19.67
C VAL A 44 -23.23 5.70 19.22
N VAL A 45 -22.36 5.28 20.15
CA VAL A 45 -21.01 4.77 19.88
C VAL A 45 -20.85 3.41 20.54
N TYR A 46 -20.27 2.46 19.82
CA TYR A 46 -20.05 1.10 20.34
C TYR A 46 -18.80 0.45 19.73
N ASN A 47 -18.33 -0.64 20.33
CA ASN A 47 -17.26 -1.47 19.81
C ASN A 47 -17.56 -2.97 19.97
N GLU A 48 -16.69 -3.83 19.46
CA GLU A 48 -16.82 -5.30 19.55
C GLU A 48 -16.47 -5.85 20.96
N GLU A 49 -15.83 -5.04 21.81
CA GLU A 49 -15.38 -5.42 23.15
C GLU A 49 -16.45 -5.15 24.23
N GLY A 50 -17.66 -4.74 23.84
CA GLY A 50 -18.79 -4.50 24.72
C GLY A 50 -18.94 -3.05 25.19
N PHE A 51 -18.14 -2.12 24.68
CA PHE A 51 -18.38 -0.70 24.89
C PHE A 51 -19.65 -0.29 24.14
N HIS A 52 -20.56 0.41 24.81
CA HIS A 52 -21.75 1.00 24.23
C HIS A 52 -22.14 2.23 25.04
N GLU A 53 -22.05 3.41 24.44
CA GLU A 53 -22.43 4.67 25.07
C GLU A 53 -23.29 5.53 24.17
N GLU A 54 -24.18 6.30 24.80
CA GLU A 54 -25.10 7.23 24.19
C GLU A 54 -24.78 8.66 24.65
N TYR A 55 -24.45 9.54 23.72
CA TYR A 55 -24.14 10.93 23.97
C TYR A 55 -25.29 11.82 23.46
N PRO A 56 -26.08 12.46 24.37
CA PRO A 56 -27.07 13.46 23.98
C PRO A 56 -26.37 14.60 23.22
N MET A 57 -26.91 14.95 22.07
CA MET A 57 -26.42 16.07 21.26
C MET A 57 -27.20 17.33 21.59
N TYR A 58 -26.49 18.43 21.78
CA TYR A 58 -27.14 19.72 22.01
C TYR A 58 -27.25 20.51 20.71
N LYS A 59 -28.34 21.28 20.61
CA LYS A 59 -28.60 22.14 19.47
C LYS A 59 -27.64 23.32 19.51
N ASP A 60 -26.87 23.49 18.43
CA ASP A 60 -25.94 24.58 18.20
C ASP A 60 -26.54 25.62 17.23
N VAL A 61 -25.79 26.65 16.87
CA VAL A 61 -26.25 27.72 15.99
C VAL A 61 -26.82 27.18 14.68
N CYS A 62 -28.04 27.57 14.35
CA CYS A 62 -28.78 27.14 13.17
C CYS A 62 -28.49 28.06 11.97
N GLY A 63 -28.57 27.50 10.75
CA GLY A 63 -28.40 28.28 9.54
C GLY A 63 -28.93 27.57 8.28
N ALA A 64 -29.32 28.35 7.27
CA ALA A 64 -29.69 27.85 5.94
C ALA A 64 -30.71 26.70 5.90
N GLY A 65 -31.73 26.69 6.80
CA GLY A 65 -32.80 25.69 6.85
C GLY A 65 -32.40 24.37 7.54
N PHE A 66 -31.24 24.31 8.19
CA PHE A 66 -30.77 23.18 8.99
C PHE A 66 -30.51 23.57 10.45
N ASP A 67 -30.87 22.67 11.33
CA ASP A 67 -30.45 22.70 12.73
C ASP A 67 -29.15 21.91 12.89
N ASN A 68 -28.19 22.46 13.62
CA ASN A 68 -26.94 21.80 13.95
C ASN A 68 -27.06 21.12 15.32
N TYR A 69 -26.64 19.87 15.43
CA TYR A 69 -26.55 19.13 16.68
C TYR A 69 -25.10 18.72 16.91
N LEU A 70 -24.56 19.02 18.09
CA LEU A 70 -23.16 18.80 18.46
C LEU A 70 -23.03 17.89 19.68
N ALA A 71 -22.10 16.95 19.62
CA ALA A 71 -21.59 16.23 20.78
C ALA A 71 -20.06 16.36 20.85
N ASP A 72 -19.54 16.63 22.05
CA ASP A 72 -18.11 16.58 22.35
C ASP A 72 -17.77 15.25 23.01
N VAL A 73 -16.87 14.49 22.42
CA VAL A 73 -16.55 13.13 22.84
C VAL A 73 -15.04 12.91 22.95
N GLN A 74 -14.66 11.87 23.70
CA GLN A 74 -13.29 11.45 23.91
C GLN A 74 -13.26 9.94 24.12
N PHE A 75 -12.30 9.22 23.52
CA PHE A 75 -12.22 7.78 23.58
C PHE A 75 -10.81 7.31 23.95
N ASN A 76 -10.72 6.10 24.50
CA ASN A 76 -9.48 5.34 24.62
C ASN A 76 -9.12 4.71 23.27
N LYS A 77 -7.85 4.28 23.12
CA LYS A 77 -7.39 3.53 21.95
C LYS A 77 -8.32 2.34 21.65
N GLY A 78 -8.72 2.19 20.38
CA GLY A 78 -9.60 1.12 19.94
C GLY A 78 -10.28 1.41 18.61
N LEU A 79 -11.08 0.45 18.17
CA LEU A 79 -11.91 0.56 16.97
C LEU A 79 -13.37 0.63 17.40
N TYR A 80 -14.05 1.69 17.00
CA TYR A 80 -15.43 1.97 17.33
C TYR A 80 -16.26 2.16 16.06
N TRP A 81 -17.58 2.02 16.24
CA TRP A 81 -18.58 2.39 15.24
C TRP A 81 -19.58 3.34 15.87
N TYR A 82 -20.13 4.25 15.07
CA TYR A 82 -21.14 5.21 15.51
C TYR A 82 -22.20 5.50 14.47
N TYR A 83 -23.34 5.88 14.96
CA TYR A 83 -24.49 6.37 14.20
C TYR A 83 -25.28 7.38 15.04
N PHE A 84 -26.26 8.04 14.44
CA PHE A 84 -27.12 8.96 15.18
C PHE A 84 -28.53 8.39 15.29
N ARG A 85 -29.19 8.68 16.41
CA ARG A 85 -30.60 8.37 16.67
C ARG A 85 -31.38 9.65 16.88
N MET A 86 -32.59 9.72 16.27
CA MET A 86 -33.56 10.80 16.43
C MET A 86 -34.79 10.29 17.16
N ASP A 87 -35.21 10.96 18.22
CA ASP A 87 -36.45 10.67 18.94
C ASP A 87 -37.53 11.72 18.57
N GLY A 88 -38.81 11.33 18.68
CA GLY A 88 -39.96 12.22 18.39
C GLY A 88 -40.25 12.41 16.91
N VAL A 89 -39.73 11.54 16.03
CA VAL A 89 -40.00 11.48 14.60
C VAL A 89 -40.90 10.28 14.28
N THR A 90 -41.70 10.38 13.21
CA THR A 90 -42.70 9.36 12.88
C THR A 90 -42.13 8.14 12.16
N TYR A 91 -41.10 8.33 11.35
CA TYR A 91 -40.42 7.31 10.54
C TYR A 91 -38.91 7.37 10.79
N GLU A 92 -38.12 6.73 10.08
CA GLU A 92 -36.63 6.78 9.99
C GLU A 92 -35.90 7.42 11.19
N HIS A 93 -35.74 6.62 12.26
CA HIS A 93 -35.20 7.10 13.55
C HIS A 93 -33.66 7.16 13.58
N TYR A 94 -32.98 6.61 12.58
CA TYR A 94 -31.53 6.49 12.60
C TYR A 94 -30.89 7.17 11.40
N ILE A 95 -29.67 7.70 11.60
CA ILE A 95 -28.84 8.28 10.56
C ILE A 95 -27.51 7.54 10.55
N GLY A 96 -27.15 7.00 9.39
CA GLY A 96 -25.91 6.25 9.17
C GLY A 96 -25.35 6.52 7.78
N ILE A 97 -24.32 5.78 7.37
CA ILE A 97 -23.66 5.92 6.08
C ILE A 97 -24.46 5.20 4.98
N ASP A 98 -24.75 5.89 3.88
CA ASP A 98 -25.40 5.30 2.69
C ASP A 98 -24.36 4.72 1.69
N ASP A 99 -24.83 4.16 0.56
CA ASP A 99 -23.96 3.58 -0.47
C ASP A 99 -23.06 4.61 -1.14
N SER A 100 -23.49 5.87 -1.19
CA SER A 100 -22.74 6.99 -1.76
C SER A 100 -21.77 7.65 -0.76
N LYS A 101 -21.62 7.05 0.43
CA LYS A 101 -20.80 7.57 1.55
C LYS A 101 -21.33 8.86 2.17
N ASN A 102 -22.57 9.21 1.91
CA ASN A 102 -23.28 10.33 2.53
C ASN A 102 -24.08 9.89 3.77
N ALA A 103 -24.66 10.85 4.46
CA ALA A 103 -25.63 10.58 5.51
C ALA A 103 -26.96 10.10 4.92
N GLY A 104 -27.39 8.91 5.30
CA GLY A 104 -28.67 8.29 4.93
C GLY A 104 -29.58 8.11 6.13
N LEU A 105 -30.89 8.14 5.88
CA LEU A 105 -31.93 7.89 6.86
C LEU A 105 -32.30 6.40 6.89
N TYR A 106 -32.50 5.83 8.09
CA TYR A 106 -32.81 4.43 8.30
C TYR A 106 -33.96 4.27 9.29
N TYR A 107 -34.88 3.37 9.00
CA TYR A 107 -35.91 2.93 9.95
C TYR A 107 -35.36 1.89 10.94
N GLN A 108 -34.50 0.98 10.45
CA GLN A 108 -33.80 -0.06 11.22
C GLN A 108 -32.52 -0.49 10.46
N ASN A 109 -31.66 -1.30 11.08
CA ASN A 109 -30.45 -1.83 10.46
C ASN A 109 -29.53 -0.72 9.92
N VAL A 110 -29.33 0.34 10.71
CA VAL A 110 -28.48 1.46 10.36
C VAL A 110 -27.04 0.97 10.11
N ARG A 111 -26.43 1.48 9.05
CA ARG A 111 -25.01 1.24 8.78
C ARG A 111 -24.18 2.32 9.47
N PRO A 112 -23.30 1.94 10.42
CA PRO A 112 -22.51 2.92 11.18
C PRO A 112 -21.33 3.45 10.38
N TRP A 113 -20.81 4.61 10.79
CA TRP A 113 -19.45 5.03 10.43
C TRP A 113 -18.43 4.38 11.36
N GLN A 114 -17.24 4.15 10.84
CA GLN A 114 -16.09 3.72 11.64
C GLN A 114 -15.42 4.91 12.32
N LEU A 115 -14.95 4.69 13.55
CA LEU A 115 -14.10 5.61 14.30
C LEU A 115 -12.88 4.86 14.82
N SER A 116 -11.74 5.10 14.22
CA SER A 116 -10.45 4.55 14.69
C SER A 116 -9.82 5.51 15.69
N VAL A 117 -9.40 4.97 16.85
CA VAL A 117 -8.71 5.73 17.89
C VAL A 117 -7.33 5.12 18.10
N TYR A 118 -6.26 5.89 17.87
CA TYR A 118 -4.89 5.42 17.89
C TYR A 118 -4.08 5.97 19.06
N LYS A 119 -2.99 5.30 19.41
CA LYS A 119 -2.06 5.71 20.47
C LYS A 119 -1.48 7.09 20.20
N LYS A 120 -1.63 8.01 21.13
CA LYS A 120 -1.26 9.43 20.98
C LYS A 120 0.22 9.67 20.64
N VAL A 121 1.10 8.81 21.14
CA VAL A 121 2.56 8.96 20.99
C VAL A 121 3.09 7.93 20.00
N TYR A 122 2.74 8.07 18.73
CA TYR A 122 3.32 7.26 17.65
C TYR A 122 3.97 8.17 16.61
N LYS A 123 5.16 7.78 16.18
CA LYS A 123 5.92 8.51 15.16
C LYS A 123 6.34 7.56 14.05
N THR A 124 5.93 7.84 12.84
CA THR A 124 6.45 7.20 11.64
C THR A 124 7.78 7.82 11.22
N PRO A 125 8.63 7.08 10.49
CA PRO A 125 9.86 7.63 9.93
C PRO A 125 9.59 8.82 9.02
N SER A 126 10.23 9.96 9.29
CA SER A 126 9.98 11.21 8.56
C SER A 126 10.48 11.21 7.11
N TRP A 127 11.32 10.24 6.76
CA TRP A 127 11.87 10.08 5.41
C TRP A 127 10.93 9.30 4.47
N LEU A 128 10.00 8.50 5.01
CA LEU A 128 9.24 7.51 4.24
C LEU A 128 8.35 8.15 3.17
N ASN A 129 7.69 9.29 3.47
CA ASN A 129 6.79 9.97 2.54
C ASN A 129 7.47 11.03 1.67
N ARG A 130 8.80 11.20 1.75
CA ARG A 130 9.51 12.34 1.16
C ARG A 130 9.86 12.21 -0.32
N GLY A 131 9.54 11.12 -0.96
CA GLY A 131 9.92 10.95 -2.35
C GLY A 131 9.18 9.82 -3.03
N VAL A 132 9.91 9.04 -3.77
CA VAL A 132 9.44 7.90 -4.57
C VAL A 132 10.10 6.63 -4.04
N MET A 133 9.32 5.62 -3.76
CA MET A 133 9.82 4.26 -3.57
C MET A 133 9.89 3.55 -4.92
N TYR A 134 10.88 2.69 -5.08
CA TYR A 134 11.04 1.89 -6.30
C TYR A 134 11.24 0.43 -5.90
N GLN A 135 10.32 -0.44 -6.33
CA GLN A 135 10.37 -1.87 -6.03
C GLN A 135 11.19 -2.61 -7.09
N ILE A 136 12.15 -3.41 -6.64
CA ILE A 136 13.07 -4.15 -7.51
C ILE A 136 12.99 -5.66 -7.23
N MET A 137 12.71 -6.45 -8.26
CA MET A 137 13.05 -7.87 -8.30
C MET A 137 14.47 -8.01 -8.85
N VAL A 138 15.43 -8.29 -7.96
CA VAL A 138 16.87 -8.17 -8.24
C VAL A 138 17.30 -8.98 -9.46
N ASP A 139 16.83 -10.23 -9.58
CA ASP A 139 17.13 -11.10 -10.73
C ASP A 139 16.78 -10.49 -12.10
N ARG A 140 15.79 -9.58 -12.14
CA ARG A 140 15.17 -9.08 -13.37
C ARG A 140 15.50 -7.61 -13.66
N PHE A 141 16.26 -6.95 -12.78
CA PHE A 141 16.49 -5.51 -12.88
C PHE A 141 17.75 -5.15 -13.67
N CYS A 142 18.93 -5.57 -13.20
CA CYS A 142 20.20 -5.29 -13.89
C CYS A 142 21.26 -6.31 -13.49
N HIS A 143 22.07 -6.69 -14.45
CA HIS A 143 23.22 -7.56 -14.28
C HIS A 143 24.53 -6.76 -14.37
N GLU A 144 25.50 -7.06 -13.50
CA GLU A 144 26.85 -6.52 -13.54
C GLU A 144 27.85 -7.56 -13.07
N GLY A 145 28.94 -7.77 -13.82
CA GLY A 145 29.98 -8.74 -13.50
C GLY A 145 29.63 -10.18 -13.88
N GLU A 146 30.24 -11.15 -13.22
CA GLU A 146 29.98 -12.58 -13.45
C GLU A 146 28.76 -13.07 -12.66
N THR A 147 27.96 -13.94 -13.27
CA THR A 147 26.84 -14.60 -12.61
C THR A 147 27.32 -15.93 -12.00
N VAL A 148 27.17 -16.06 -10.69
CA VAL A 148 27.35 -17.34 -10.01
C VAL A 148 26.09 -18.17 -10.22
N VAL A 149 26.20 -19.24 -10.99
CA VAL A 149 25.09 -20.18 -11.19
C VAL A 149 25.30 -21.36 -10.25
N THR A 150 24.38 -21.55 -9.32
CA THR A 150 24.39 -22.71 -8.42
C THR A 150 23.71 -23.91 -9.08
N GLU A 151 23.99 -25.13 -8.60
CA GLU A 151 23.36 -26.36 -9.08
C GLU A 151 21.83 -26.22 -9.11
N ASP A 152 21.18 -26.86 -10.07
CA ASP A 152 19.73 -26.85 -10.30
C ASP A 152 19.10 -25.52 -10.79
N LYS A 153 19.88 -24.45 -10.95
CA LYS A 153 19.38 -23.18 -11.51
C LYS A 153 19.59 -23.14 -13.02
N ILE A 154 18.65 -22.51 -13.72
CA ILE A 154 18.69 -22.33 -15.17
C ILE A 154 18.88 -20.87 -15.48
N LEU A 155 20.08 -20.51 -15.98
CA LEU A 155 20.34 -19.16 -16.45
C LEU A 155 19.69 -18.97 -17.83
N ARG A 156 18.85 -17.94 -17.94
CA ARG A 156 18.15 -17.54 -19.17
C ARG A 156 18.83 -16.34 -19.81
N LYS A 157 18.58 -16.12 -21.09
CA LYS A 157 19.00 -14.89 -21.75
C LYS A 157 18.15 -13.71 -21.28
N TRP A 158 18.79 -12.57 -21.08
CA TRP A 158 18.12 -11.35 -20.67
C TRP A 158 17.00 -10.97 -21.65
N GLY A 159 15.79 -10.73 -21.10
CA GLY A 159 14.61 -10.38 -21.90
C GLY A 159 13.80 -11.55 -22.48
N GLU A 160 14.24 -12.78 -22.28
CA GLU A 160 13.38 -13.93 -22.61
C GLU A 160 12.16 -13.98 -21.68
N GLN A 161 11.10 -14.67 -22.14
CA GLN A 161 9.91 -14.87 -21.32
C GLN A 161 10.23 -15.81 -20.15
N PRO A 162 9.81 -15.48 -18.90
CA PRO A 162 9.97 -16.39 -17.75
C PRO A 162 9.31 -17.75 -17.96
N PHE A 163 9.84 -18.80 -17.36
CA PHE A 163 9.19 -20.09 -17.36
C PHE A 163 7.88 -20.03 -16.57
N TYR A 164 6.85 -20.63 -17.12
CA TYR A 164 5.56 -20.79 -16.46
C TYR A 164 5.16 -22.26 -16.29
N ARG A 165 5.93 -23.17 -16.88
CA ARG A 165 5.92 -24.63 -16.69
C ARG A 165 7.24 -25.22 -17.18
N GLU A 166 7.63 -26.35 -16.63
CA GLU A 166 8.73 -27.18 -17.12
C GLU A 166 8.18 -28.40 -17.88
N GLU A 167 9.08 -29.24 -18.45
CA GLU A 167 8.71 -30.35 -19.33
C GLU A 167 7.67 -31.33 -18.75
N ASN A 168 7.66 -31.51 -17.43
CA ASN A 168 6.69 -32.36 -16.72
C ASN A 168 5.48 -31.59 -16.16
N GLY A 169 5.24 -30.35 -16.59
CA GLY A 169 4.12 -29.53 -16.14
C GLY A 169 4.29 -28.88 -14.77
N ILE A 170 5.39 -29.13 -14.08
CA ILE A 170 5.69 -28.58 -12.75
C ILE A 170 6.34 -27.20 -12.91
N VAL A 171 5.94 -26.24 -12.07
CA VAL A 171 6.58 -24.92 -11.98
C VAL A 171 7.52 -24.95 -10.78
N ARG A 172 8.83 -24.91 -11.03
CA ARG A 172 9.86 -24.93 -9.97
C ARG A 172 10.45 -23.58 -9.67
N ASN A 173 10.16 -22.55 -10.48
CA ASN A 173 10.67 -21.17 -10.33
C ASN A 173 12.21 -21.10 -10.24
N ARG A 174 12.91 -21.92 -11.02
CA ARG A 174 14.38 -22.03 -11.01
C ARG A 174 15.05 -21.37 -12.21
N ASP A 175 14.29 -20.62 -13.01
CA ASP A 175 14.79 -19.81 -14.12
C ASP A 175 15.24 -18.44 -13.63
N PHE A 176 16.50 -18.10 -13.89
CA PHE A 176 17.13 -16.86 -13.49
C PHE A 176 17.66 -16.10 -14.69
N PHE A 177 17.74 -14.77 -14.58
CA PHE A 177 18.28 -13.90 -15.63
C PHE A 177 19.60 -13.23 -15.23
N GLY A 178 20.04 -13.46 -14.01
CA GLY A 178 21.36 -13.08 -13.53
C GLY A 178 21.46 -11.65 -13.01
N GLY A 179 20.36 -10.94 -12.84
CA GLY A 179 20.39 -9.65 -12.15
C GLY A 179 20.91 -9.81 -10.73
N ASN A 180 21.69 -8.80 -10.25
CA ASN A 180 22.39 -8.90 -8.98
C ASN A 180 22.52 -7.54 -8.27
N LEU A 181 23.04 -7.54 -7.02
CA LEU A 181 23.19 -6.33 -6.22
C LEU A 181 24.17 -5.33 -6.86
N LYS A 182 25.22 -5.81 -7.55
CA LYS A 182 26.15 -4.94 -8.29
C LYS A 182 25.44 -4.24 -9.44
N GLY A 183 24.55 -4.93 -10.13
CA GLY A 183 23.68 -4.34 -11.14
C GLY A 183 22.74 -3.26 -10.55
N VAL A 184 22.18 -3.48 -9.37
CA VAL A 184 21.39 -2.44 -8.68
C VAL A 184 22.29 -1.23 -8.34
N ILE A 185 23.51 -1.44 -7.82
CA ILE A 185 24.46 -0.37 -7.52
C ILE A 185 24.77 0.46 -8.78
N SER A 186 25.02 -0.20 -9.92
CA SER A 186 25.34 0.49 -11.18
C SER A 186 24.21 1.38 -11.69
N LYS A 187 22.97 1.13 -11.25
CA LYS A 187 21.77 1.88 -11.66
C LYS A 187 21.29 2.93 -10.63
N LEU A 188 22.03 3.16 -9.55
CA LEU A 188 21.71 4.23 -8.58
C LEU A 188 21.61 5.63 -9.23
N PRO A 189 22.50 6.03 -10.19
CA PRO A 189 22.33 7.30 -10.91
C PRO A 189 21.01 7.39 -11.69
N TYR A 190 20.59 6.29 -12.35
CA TYR A 190 19.31 6.20 -13.03
C TYR A 190 18.15 6.40 -12.06
N LEU A 191 18.14 5.65 -10.94
CA LEU A 191 17.10 5.73 -9.91
C LEU A 191 17.02 7.14 -9.28
N SER A 192 18.17 7.76 -9.02
CA SER A 192 18.24 9.16 -8.57
C SER A 192 17.63 10.12 -9.59
N SER A 193 17.80 9.88 -10.91
CA SER A 193 17.18 10.70 -11.97
C SER A 193 15.66 10.65 -12.00
N LEU A 194 15.05 9.61 -11.40
CA LEU A 194 13.60 9.45 -11.18
C LEU A 194 13.14 10.03 -9.84
N ASN A 195 14.04 10.68 -9.09
CA ASN A 195 13.81 11.15 -7.73
C ASN A 195 13.43 10.04 -6.73
N VAL A 196 13.95 8.82 -6.96
CA VAL A 196 13.81 7.71 -6.03
C VAL A 196 14.57 8.04 -4.74
N THR A 197 13.89 7.89 -3.61
CA THR A 197 14.45 8.09 -2.25
C THR A 197 14.45 6.80 -1.44
N THR A 198 13.78 5.77 -1.92
CA THR A 198 13.70 4.47 -1.26
C THR A 198 13.69 3.35 -2.28
N LEU A 199 14.54 2.34 -2.09
CA LEU A 199 14.46 1.08 -2.80
C LEU A 199 13.82 0.03 -1.91
N TYR A 200 12.77 -0.62 -2.40
CA TYR A 200 12.24 -1.84 -1.83
C TYR A 200 12.73 -3.03 -2.67
N LEU A 201 13.53 -3.89 -2.07
CA LEU A 201 14.04 -5.11 -2.70
C LEU A 201 13.12 -6.28 -2.37
N ASN A 202 12.56 -6.95 -3.38
CA ASN A 202 11.97 -8.28 -3.19
C ASN A 202 12.99 -9.19 -2.50
N PRO A 203 12.61 -10.34 -1.91
CA PRO A 203 13.50 -11.14 -1.08
C PRO A 203 14.87 -11.38 -1.73
N ILE A 204 15.95 -11.19 -0.97
CA ILE A 204 17.33 -11.33 -1.46
C ILE A 204 18.12 -12.42 -0.72
N PHE A 205 17.50 -13.06 0.28
CA PHE A 205 18.17 -14.11 1.06
C PHE A 205 18.25 -15.41 0.27
N LYS A 206 19.18 -16.27 0.68
CA LYS A 206 19.40 -17.57 0.05
C LYS A 206 18.08 -18.37 0.04
N ALA A 207 17.71 -18.81 -1.16
CA ALA A 207 16.47 -19.56 -1.40
C ALA A 207 16.57 -20.42 -2.67
N TYR A 208 15.66 -21.40 -2.80
CA TYR A 208 15.63 -22.23 -3.98
C TYR A 208 15.07 -21.49 -5.20
N SER A 209 13.93 -20.83 -5.05
CA SER A 209 13.22 -20.18 -6.17
C SER A 209 13.83 -18.86 -6.61
N ASN A 210 13.45 -18.40 -7.80
CA ASN A 210 13.81 -17.09 -8.34
C ASN A 210 13.12 -15.93 -7.60
N HIS A 211 11.94 -16.17 -6.99
CA HIS A 211 11.22 -15.17 -6.20
C HIS A 211 11.70 -15.07 -4.75
N LYS A 212 12.36 -16.11 -4.23
CA LYS A 212 13.00 -16.15 -2.90
C LYS A 212 12.07 -16.08 -1.68
N TYR A 213 10.75 -16.24 -1.87
CA TYR A 213 9.80 -16.33 -0.75
C TYR A 213 9.90 -17.68 -0.02
N ASP A 214 10.61 -18.66 -0.56
CA ASP A 214 11.00 -19.93 0.07
C ASP A 214 12.39 -19.83 0.71
N THR A 215 12.59 -18.88 1.63
CA THR A 215 13.88 -18.59 2.26
C THR A 215 14.50 -19.85 2.89
N GLU A 216 15.73 -20.17 2.50
CA GLU A 216 16.53 -21.26 3.05
C GLU A 216 17.48 -20.83 4.18
N ASP A 217 18.01 -19.62 4.09
CA ASP A 217 18.90 -19.05 5.09
C ASP A 217 18.79 -17.52 5.14
N TYR A 218 18.23 -16.98 6.23
CA TYR A 218 18.09 -15.54 6.45
C TYR A 218 19.42 -14.84 6.79
N GLU A 219 20.47 -15.58 7.09
CA GLU A 219 21.77 -15.02 7.41
C GLU A 219 22.62 -14.78 6.17
N GLU A 220 22.27 -15.37 5.01
CA GLU A 220 23.03 -15.30 3.77
C GLU A 220 22.24 -14.60 2.67
N ILE A 221 22.92 -13.73 1.90
CA ILE A 221 22.42 -13.28 0.61
C ILE A 221 22.48 -14.45 -0.36
N ASP A 222 21.51 -14.55 -1.28
CA ASP A 222 21.57 -15.57 -2.31
C ASP A 222 22.84 -15.41 -3.16
N PRO A 223 23.64 -16.47 -3.36
CA PRO A 223 24.89 -16.38 -4.10
C PRO A 223 24.75 -15.85 -5.53
N MET A 224 23.58 -16.01 -6.15
CA MET A 224 23.29 -15.43 -7.47
C MET A 224 23.12 -13.91 -7.42
N PHE A 225 22.77 -13.34 -6.25
CA PHE A 225 22.59 -11.90 -6.08
C PHE A 225 23.83 -11.20 -5.55
N GLY A 226 24.72 -11.90 -4.88
CA GLY A 226 25.96 -11.35 -4.32
C GLY A 226 26.23 -11.80 -2.89
N THR A 227 26.91 -10.95 -2.15
CA THR A 227 27.39 -11.22 -0.78
C THR A 227 26.81 -10.21 0.22
N LYS A 228 27.05 -10.44 1.51
CA LYS A 228 26.74 -9.45 2.57
C LYS A 228 27.50 -8.15 2.39
N GLU A 229 28.72 -8.24 1.87
CA GLU A 229 29.58 -7.10 1.54
C GLU A 229 28.99 -6.29 0.38
N ASP A 230 28.46 -6.97 -0.65
CA ASP A 230 27.75 -6.31 -1.76
C ASP A 230 26.49 -5.58 -1.24
N PHE A 231 25.75 -6.18 -0.31
CA PHE A 231 24.59 -5.52 0.32
C PHE A 231 24.99 -4.29 1.13
N SER A 232 26.05 -4.41 1.95
CA SER A 232 26.56 -3.28 2.72
C SER A 232 27.09 -2.16 1.81
N THR A 233 27.68 -2.54 0.67
CA THR A 233 28.13 -1.60 -0.37
C THR A 233 26.94 -0.91 -1.02
N LEU A 234 25.88 -1.67 -1.37
CA LEU A 234 24.65 -1.09 -1.90
C LEU A 234 24.07 -0.02 -0.95
N CYS A 235 23.99 -0.33 0.36
CA CYS A 235 23.47 0.63 1.33
C CYS A 235 24.32 1.92 1.39
N LYS A 236 25.65 1.78 1.42
CA LYS A 236 26.58 2.92 1.45
C LYS A 236 26.54 3.75 0.16
N GLU A 237 26.49 3.11 -0.99
CA GLU A 237 26.39 3.81 -2.27
C GLU A 237 25.03 4.49 -2.45
N ALA A 238 23.93 3.82 -2.06
CA ALA A 238 22.58 4.38 -2.08
C ALA A 238 22.46 5.64 -1.21
N GLU A 239 23.10 5.65 -0.04
CA GLU A 239 23.12 6.80 0.87
C GLU A 239 23.71 8.06 0.23
N LYS A 240 24.70 7.93 -0.67
CA LYS A 240 25.26 9.07 -1.41
C LYS A 240 24.24 9.76 -2.33
N TYR A 241 23.21 9.05 -2.73
CA TYR A 241 22.08 9.54 -3.52
C TYR A 241 20.85 9.89 -2.65
N GLY A 242 20.96 9.79 -1.31
CA GLY A 242 19.84 9.98 -0.40
C GLY A 242 18.80 8.85 -0.46
N ILE A 243 19.18 7.66 -0.95
CA ILE A 243 18.29 6.51 -1.14
C ILE A 243 18.39 5.57 0.06
N LYS A 244 17.25 5.24 0.67
CA LYS A 244 17.10 4.26 1.75
C LYS A 244 16.77 2.87 1.19
N ILE A 245 17.16 1.81 1.90
CA ILE A 245 16.91 0.42 1.49
C ILE A 245 15.90 -0.24 2.42
N VAL A 246 14.81 -0.76 1.87
CA VAL A 246 13.80 -1.57 2.56
C VAL A 246 13.92 -3.00 2.06
N LEU A 247 14.01 -3.95 3.00
CA LEU A 247 14.07 -5.38 2.70
C LEU A 247 12.70 -6.04 2.83
N ASP A 248 12.53 -7.16 2.12
CA ASP A 248 11.36 -8.03 2.27
C ASP A 248 11.57 -9.02 3.42
N GLY A 249 10.66 -8.99 4.38
CA GLY A 249 10.67 -9.84 5.58
C GLY A 249 9.68 -11.00 5.47
N VAL A 250 10.13 -12.13 4.95
CA VAL A 250 9.33 -13.35 4.84
C VAL A 250 9.41 -14.10 6.17
N PHE A 251 8.60 -13.73 7.16
CA PHE A 251 8.71 -14.25 8.53
C PHE A 251 7.53 -15.16 8.96
N ASN A 252 6.58 -15.41 8.06
CA ASN A 252 5.48 -16.34 8.29
C ASN A 252 5.87 -17.81 8.03
N HIS A 253 6.75 -18.05 7.06
CA HIS A 253 7.14 -19.40 6.61
C HIS A 253 8.60 -19.41 6.15
N VAL A 254 9.13 -20.59 5.91
CA VAL A 254 10.47 -20.82 5.31
C VAL A 254 10.36 -21.77 4.13
N GLY A 255 11.40 -21.91 3.33
CA GLY A 255 11.49 -23.01 2.36
C GLY A 255 11.58 -24.38 3.04
N SER A 256 10.92 -25.40 2.51
CA SER A 256 11.04 -26.76 3.04
C SER A 256 12.48 -27.31 2.97
N SER A 257 13.28 -26.81 2.01
CA SER A 257 14.71 -27.12 1.85
C SER A 257 15.62 -26.26 2.74
N SER A 258 15.06 -25.39 3.60
CA SER A 258 15.85 -24.50 4.46
C SER A 258 16.67 -25.26 5.49
N LYS A 259 17.78 -24.67 5.98
CA LYS A 259 18.57 -25.23 7.08
C LYS A 259 17.75 -25.48 8.36
N TYR A 260 16.63 -24.80 8.52
CA TYR A 260 15.74 -24.92 9.68
C TYR A 260 14.80 -26.12 9.59
N PHE A 261 14.21 -26.36 8.41
CA PHE A 261 13.26 -27.45 8.17
C PHE A 261 13.94 -28.68 7.56
N ASN A 262 14.67 -28.52 6.46
CA ASN A 262 15.59 -29.48 5.83
C ASN A 262 14.95 -30.82 5.40
N ILE A 263 13.79 -30.77 4.71
CA ILE A 263 13.06 -31.99 4.32
C ILE A 263 13.89 -32.90 3.41
N ASP A 264 14.70 -32.34 2.53
CA ASP A 264 15.51 -33.02 1.51
C ASP A 264 16.93 -33.35 1.98
N LYS A 265 17.26 -33.11 3.25
CA LYS A 265 18.58 -33.33 3.85
C LYS A 265 19.73 -32.55 3.22
N LYS A 266 19.45 -31.46 2.52
CA LYS A 266 20.44 -30.57 1.91
C LYS A 266 21.50 -30.08 2.91
N TYR A 267 21.12 -29.93 4.16
CA TYR A 267 21.99 -29.51 5.29
C TYR A 267 22.34 -30.69 6.23
N GLY A 268 22.48 -31.92 5.69
CA GLY A 268 22.78 -33.13 6.46
C GLY A 268 21.53 -33.72 7.17
N GLU A 269 21.75 -34.51 8.22
CA GLU A 269 20.66 -35.18 8.95
C GLU A 269 19.88 -34.28 9.91
N GLY A 270 20.31 -33.06 10.12
CA GLY A 270 19.66 -32.08 10.99
C GLY A 270 18.43 -31.44 10.37
N GLY A 271 17.85 -30.45 11.10
CA GLY A 271 16.65 -29.73 10.70
C GLY A 271 15.39 -30.31 11.36
N ALA A 272 14.35 -29.49 11.41
CA ALA A 272 13.12 -29.83 12.16
C ALA A 272 12.39 -31.06 11.63
N TYR A 273 12.45 -31.30 10.32
CA TYR A 273 11.75 -32.43 9.71
C TYR A 273 12.44 -33.77 9.99
N ASN A 274 13.76 -33.81 9.85
CA ASN A 274 14.55 -35.05 9.93
C ASN A 274 14.94 -35.43 11.36
N ASP A 275 15.11 -34.46 12.27
CA ASP A 275 15.54 -34.67 13.64
C ASP A 275 14.53 -34.12 14.64
N LYS A 276 13.87 -35.04 15.39
CA LYS A 276 12.91 -34.68 16.44
C LYS A 276 13.56 -33.92 17.62
N ASN A 277 14.88 -34.02 17.79
CA ASN A 277 15.67 -33.30 18.80
C ASN A 277 16.33 -32.02 18.26
N SER A 278 16.04 -31.67 17.01
CA SER A 278 16.54 -30.45 16.38
C SER A 278 16.20 -29.21 17.21
N PRO A 279 17.11 -28.24 17.36
CA PRO A 279 16.81 -26.95 18.00
C PRO A 279 15.75 -26.14 17.22
N TYR A 280 15.40 -26.57 16.03
CA TYR A 280 14.36 -25.96 15.21
C TYR A 280 13.02 -26.70 15.27
N ARG A 281 12.92 -27.82 16.04
CA ARG A 281 11.71 -28.67 16.02
C ARG A 281 10.46 -27.90 16.48
N ASP A 282 10.54 -27.07 17.50
CA ASP A 282 9.46 -26.26 18.05
C ASP A 282 9.14 -25.00 17.19
N TRP A 283 9.94 -24.74 16.14
CA TRP A 283 9.66 -23.65 15.21
C TRP A 283 8.50 -23.93 14.28
N PHE A 284 8.07 -25.19 14.17
CA PHE A 284 7.04 -25.65 13.25
C PHE A 284 5.97 -26.46 13.99
N TYR A 285 4.77 -26.47 13.43
CA TYR A 285 3.68 -27.31 13.93
C TYR A 285 3.71 -28.65 13.20
N PHE A 286 3.99 -29.72 13.93
CA PHE A 286 3.94 -31.08 13.45
C PHE A 286 2.74 -31.81 14.02
N HIS A 287 2.10 -32.66 13.22
CA HIS A 287 1.03 -33.56 13.63
C HIS A 287 1.55 -34.99 13.83
N ASP A 288 0.72 -35.88 14.38
CA ASP A 288 1.12 -37.24 14.77
C ASP A 288 1.57 -38.12 13.59
N ASP A 289 1.05 -37.83 12.37
CA ASP A 289 1.41 -38.52 11.13
C ASP A 289 2.66 -37.94 10.42
N ASN A 290 3.42 -37.08 11.10
CA ASN A 290 4.52 -36.28 10.56
C ASN A 290 4.12 -35.23 9.47
N SER A 291 2.83 -35.02 9.23
CA SER A 291 2.40 -33.84 8.50
C SER A 291 2.69 -32.55 9.31
N TYR A 292 2.68 -31.41 8.65
CA TYR A 292 3.03 -30.14 9.26
C TYR A 292 2.19 -29.01 8.67
N ASP A 293 2.01 -27.94 9.43
CA ASP A 293 1.35 -26.74 8.94
C ASP A 293 2.21 -26.03 7.88
N CYS A 294 1.56 -25.65 6.79
CA CYS A 294 2.20 -24.92 5.70
C CYS A 294 1.32 -23.77 5.22
N TRP A 295 1.93 -22.76 4.61
CA TRP A 295 1.21 -21.62 4.08
C TRP A 295 0.31 -22.04 2.91
N TRP A 296 -0.99 -21.80 3.04
CA TRP A 296 -2.04 -22.08 2.04
C TRP A 296 -1.95 -23.50 1.43
N SER A 297 -1.61 -24.49 2.23
CA SER A 297 -1.42 -25.89 1.81
C SER A 297 -0.29 -26.12 0.79
N PHE A 298 0.68 -25.20 0.71
CA PHE A 298 1.91 -25.41 -0.05
C PHE A 298 2.97 -26.13 0.81
N PRO A 299 3.22 -27.42 0.61
CA PRO A 299 4.15 -28.18 1.48
C PRO A 299 5.60 -27.70 1.34
N THR A 300 5.93 -26.94 0.29
CA THR A 300 7.24 -26.30 0.12
C THR A 300 7.45 -25.09 1.04
N LEU A 301 6.40 -24.64 1.78
CA LEU A 301 6.42 -23.44 2.61
C LEU A 301 5.93 -23.74 4.04
N PRO A 302 6.69 -24.54 4.85
CA PRO A 302 6.34 -24.82 6.24
C PRO A 302 6.20 -23.55 7.07
N ARG A 303 5.09 -23.46 7.81
CA ARG A 303 4.70 -22.29 8.59
C ARG A 303 5.47 -22.21 9.89
N ILE A 304 5.94 -21.03 10.25
CA ILE A 304 6.64 -20.76 11.50
C ILE A 304 5.64 -20.71 12.66
N ASN A 305 5.94 -21.43 13.74
CA ASN A 305 5.22 -21.32 15.01
C ASN A 305 5.58 -20.01 15.70
N ALA A 306 4.68 -19.03 15.60
CA ALA A 306 4.86 -17.72 16.22
C ALA A 306 5.02 -17.76 17.75
N GLN A 307 4.62 -18.86 18.42
CA GLN A 307 4.76 -19.06 19.87
C GLN A 307 6.13 -19.60 20.27
N SER A 308 6.90 -20.20 19.33
CA SER A 308 8.23 -20.74 19.62
C SER A 308 9.17 -19.65 20.13
N LYS A 309 9.71 -19.86 21.34
CA LYS A 309 10.72 -18.96 21.91
C LYS A 309 12.03 -18.99 21.13
N GLY A 310 12.36 -20.16 20.55
CA GLY A 310 13.51 -20.33 19.66
C GLY A 310 13.39 -19.46 18.40
N ALA A 311 12.26 -19.55 17.69
CA ALA A 311 11.98 -18.75 16.50
C ALA A 311 11.96 -17.25 16.85
N GLN A 312 11.23 -16.84 17.90
CA GLN A 312 11.18 -15.45 18.36
C GLN A 312 12.57 -14.90 18.68
N LYS A 313 13.43 -15.67 19.35
CA LYS A 313 14.80 -15.26 19.67
C LYS A 313 15.65 -15.13 18.40
N TYR A 314 15.50 -16.06 17.47
CA TYR A 314 16.25 -16.06 16.21
C TYR A 314 15.91 -14.85 15.34
N PHE A 315 14.62 -14.57 15.16
CA PHE A 315 14.20 -13.43 14.33
C PHE A 315 14.36 -12.09 15.05
N CYS A 316 13.97 -11.99 16.32
CA CYS A 316 13.78 -10.72 17.03
C CYS A 316 14.76 -10.48 18.20
N GLY A 317 15.62 -11.45 18.55
CA GLY A 317 16.64 -11.26 19.60
C GLY A 317 17.65 -10.15 19.24
N ALA A 318 18.46 -9.73 20.19
CA ALA A 318 19.42 -8.62 20.02
C ALA A 318 20.39 -8.81 18.82
N ASN A 319 20.71 -10.06 18.49
CA ASN A 319 21.51 -10.42 17.32
C ASN A 319 20.68 -11.19 16.27
N GLY A 320 19.35 -11.11 16.37
CA GLY A 320 18.42 -11.79 15.48
C GLY A 320 18.41 -11.19 14.07
N ILE A 321 17.65 -11.81 13.19
CA ILE A 321 17.60 -11.44 11.77
C ILE A 321 17.13 -10.00 11.57
N VAL A 322 16.04 -9.59 12.25
CA VAL A 322 15.47 -8.25 12.11
C VAL A 322 16.48 -7.15 12.44
N PRO A 323 17.10 -7.11 13.64
CA PRO A 323 18.07 -6.06 13.96
C PRO A 323 19.41 -6.22 13.21
N ARG A 324 19.80 -7.43 12.81
CA ARG A 324 21.06 -7.70 12.08
C ARG A 324 21.13 -6.96 10.75
N TRP A 325 20.07 -7.08 9.93
CA TRP A 325 20.06 -6.45 8.61
C TRP A 325 19.84 -4.93 8.68
N LEU A 326 19.13 -4.43 9.72
CA LEU A 326 19.09 -2.99 10.01
C LEU A 326 20.47 -2.46 10.38
N LYS A 327 21.25 -3.21 11.18
CA LYS A 327 22.64 -2.87 11.51
C LYS A 327 23.55 -2.94 10.28
N ALA A 328 23.26 -3.81 9.32
CA ALA A 328 24.02 -3.94 8.06
C ALA A 328 23.74 -2.80 7.06
N GLY A 329 22.73 -1.94 7.33
CA GLY A 329 22.43 -0.75 6.52
C GLY A 329 20.99 -0.65 6.00
N ALA A 330 20.14 -1.67 6.20
CA ALA A 330 18.74 -1.56 5.85
C ALA A 330 18.05 -0.45 6.67
N SER A 331 17.09 0.23 6.06
CA SER A 331 16.32 1.32 6.67
C SER A 331 14.90 0.91 7.07
N GLY A 332 14.50 -0.31 6.74
CA GLY A 332 13.16 -0.82 7.08
C GLY A 332 12.89 -2.21 6.53
N TRP A 333 11.70 -2.69 6.85
CA TRP A 333 11.17 -3.98 6.43
C TRP A 333 9.79 -3.82 5.80
N ARG A 334 9.56 -4.44 4.66
CA ARG A 334 8.22 -4.78 4.19
C ARG A 334 7.95 -6.20 4.67
N LEU A 335 6.87 -6.42 5.38
CA LEU A 335 6.49 -7.71 5.93
C LEU A 335 5.57 -8.44 4.96
N ASP A 336 6.04 -9.57 4.47
CA ASP A 336 5.32 -10.47 3.59
C ASP A 336 4.15 -11.10 4.35
N VAL A 337 2.98 -11.17 3.69
CA VAL A 337 1.74 -11.76 4.22
C VAL A 337 1.51 -11.44 5.70
N VAL A 338 1.55 -10.16 6.05
CA VAL A 338 1.48 -9.74 7.47
C VAL A 338 0.19 -10.20 8.16
N ASP A 339 -0.87 -10.45 7.40
CA ASP A 339 -2.12 -11.02 7.89
C ASP A 339 -1.93 -12.45 8.46
N GLU A 340 -0.94 -13.19 7.97
CA GLU A 340 -0.60 -14.53 8.42
C GLU A 340 0.33 -14.55 9.65
N ILE A 341 0.99 -13.41 9.95
CA ILE A 341 1.88 -13.29 11.11
C ILE A 341 1.04 -13.01 12.37
N ALA A 342 1.09 -13.90 13.35
CA ALA A 342 0.39 -13.69 14.61
C ALA A 342 0.90 -12.44 15.35
N ASP A 343 0.01 -11.71 16.03
CA ASP A 343 0.34 -10.45 16.73
C ASP A 343 1.52 -10.59 17.69
N CYS A 344 1.60 -11.70 18.43
CA CYS A 344 2.70 -11.94 19.38
C CYS A 344 4.09 -11.99 18.70
N MET A 345 4.16 -12.35 17.41
CA MET A 345 5.39 -12.31 16.63
C MET A 345 5.58 -10.94 15.98
N LEU A 346 4.51 -10.36 15.43
CA LEU A 346 4.53 -9.03 14.82
C LEU A 346 5.01 -7.96 15.81
N ASP A 347 4.47 -7.96 17.05
CA ASP A 347 4.89 -7.04 18.10
C ASP A 347 6.39 -7.16 18.42
N LYS A 348 6.94 -8.38 18.41
CA LYS A 348 8.37 -8.61 18.63
C LYS A 348 9.21 -8.14 17.46
N ILE A 349 8.78 -8.35 16.22
CA ILE A 349 9.44 -7.84 15.03
C ILE A 349 9.53 -6.32 15.11
N VAL A 350 8.41 -5.65 15.35
CA VAL A 350 8.33 -4.18 15.45
C VAL A 350 9.20 -3.66 16.60
N SER A 351 9.05 -4.23 17.79
CA SER A 351 9.83 -3.83 18.96
C SER A 351 11.34 -4.00 18.75
N SER A 352 11.76 -5.13 18.17
CA SER A 352 13.17 -5.41 17.86
C SER A 352 13.72 -4.44 16.82
N ALA A 353 12.96 -4.19 15.75
CA ALA A 353 13.34 -3.26 14.69
C ALA A 353 13.49 -1.83 15.22
N LYS A 354 12.46 -1.32 15.94
CA LYS A 354 12.46 0.05 16.50
C LYS A 354 13.50 0.23 17.60
N LYS A 355 13.83 -0.82 18.35
CA LYS A 355 14.94 -0.79 19.32
C LYS A 355 16.29 -0.66 18.64
N GLN A 356 16.52 -1.34 17.51
CA GLN A 356 17.76 -1.25 16.74
C GLN A 356 17.89 0.09 16.01
N ASN A 357 16.79 0.54 15.40
CA ASN A 357 16.72 1.82 14.71
C ASN A 357 15.31 2.42 14.88
N PRO A 358 15.11 3.41 15.77
CA PRO A 358 13.80 4.04 15.98
C PRO A 358 13.19 4.66 14.72
N ASP A 359 14.03 5.02 13.74
CA ASP A 359 13.62 5.62 12.45
C ASP A 359 13.51 4.58 11.31
N CYS A 360 13.51 3.27 11.62
CA CYS A 360 13.25 2.26 10.59
C CYS A 360 11.76 2.23 10.21
N ALA A 361 11.47 1.92 8.93
CA ALA A 361 10.11 1.74 8.44
C ALA A 361 9.66 0.28 8.58
N ILE A 362 8.41 0.07 9.01
CA ILE A 362 7.73 -1.23 9.00
C ILE A 362 6.47 -1.10 8.16
N ILE A 363 6.47 -1.77 7.01
CA ILE A 363 5.40 -1.72 6.01
C ILE A 363 4.76 -3.10 5.92
N GLY A 364 3.45 -3.21 6.08
CA GLY A 364 2.73 -4.48 5.98
C GLY A 364 2.14 -4.72 4.59
N GLU A 365 2.15 -5.96 4.13
CA GLU A 365 1.31 -6.37 3.01
C GLU A 365 -0.08 -6.69 3.52
N VAL A 366 -1.05 -5.82 3.19
CA VAL A 366 -2.48 -5.99 3.49
C VAL A 366 -3.26 -5.65 2.23
N TRP A 367 -4.08 -6.59 1.75
CA TRP A 367 -4.79 -6.42 0.48
C TRP A 367 -6.11 -5.64 0.60
N GLU A 368 -6.68 -5.56 1.82
CA GLU A 368 -7.94 -4.88 2.09
C GLU A 368 -7.74 -3.65 2.98
N ASP A 369 -8.82 -3.15 3.57
CA ASP A 369 -8.76 -2.04 4.53
C ASP A 369 -8.04 -2.49 5.82
N ALA A 370 -6.82 -2.03 6.01
CA ALA A 370 -5.99 -2.38 7.16
C ALA A 370 -6.47 -1.77 8.49
N SER A 371 -7.38 -0.80 8.44
CA SER A 371 -7.87 -0.11 9.64
C SER A 371 -8.88 -0.95 10.44
N ASN A 372 -9.48 -1.95 9.79
CA ASN A 372 -10.51 -2.81 10.39
C ASN A 372 -10.40 -4.27 9.95
N LYS A 373 -9.22 -4.70 9.52
CA LYS A 373 -8.97 -6.07 9.06
C LYS A 373 -9.31 -7.10 10.14
N VAL A 374 -10.04 -8.14 9.75
CA VAL A 374 -10.22 -9.37 10.51
C VAL A 374 -9.59 -10.50 9.71
N ASP A 375 -8.70 -11.24 10.33
CA ASP A 375 -8.07 -12.40 9.72
C ASP A 375 -8.11 -13.59 10.68
N TYR A 376 -8.47 -14.77 10.19
CA TYR A 376 -8.70 -15.98 11.00
C TYR A 376 -9.59 -15.73 12.25
N GLY A 377 -10.58 -14.84 12.15
CA GLY A 377 -11.48 -14.48 13.24
C GLY A 377 -10.88 -13.53 14.28
N VAL A 378 -9.68 -13.02 14.05
CA VAL A 378 -8.99 -12.07 14.96
C VAL A 378 -8.99 -10.67 14.34
N ARG A 379 -9.44 -9.65 15.12
CA ARG A 379 -9.32 -8.24 14.76
C ARG A 379 -7.86 -7.82 14.84
N ARG A 380 -7.32 -7.33 13.71
CA ARG A 380 -5.92 -6.88 13.63
C ARG A 380 -5.77 -5.44 14.10
N HIS A 381 -4.60 -5.11 14.67
CA HIS A 381 -4.30 -3.82 15.30
C HIS A 381 -3.23 -3.02 14.56
N TYR A 382 -3.10 -3.21 13.27
CA TYR A 382 -1.99 -2.69 12.45
C TYR A 382 -1.74 -1.20 12.60
N LEU A 383 -2.82 -0.40 12.67
CA LEU A 383 -2.77 1.05 12.56
C LEU A 383 -3.12 1.78 13.86
N ASP A 384 -3.14 1.07 14.97
CA ASP A 384 -3.47 1.64 16.29
C ASP A 384 -2.32 2.40 16.95
N GLY A 385 -1.17 2.54 16.26
CA GLY A 385 0.02 3.20 16.78
C GLY A 385 0.97 2.30 17.56
N SER A 386 0.89 0.97 17.38
CA SER A 386 1.79 0.02 18.02
C SER A 386 2.53 -0.92 17.07
N GLN A 387 2.08 -1.08 15.83
CA GLN A 387 2.64 -2.06 14.89
C GLN A 387 3.21 -1.42 13.62
N LEU A 388 2.40 -1.09 12.62
CA LEU A 388 2.88 -0.71 11.30
C LEU A 388 2.98 0.80 11.11
N ASP A 389 4.04 1.24 10.43
CA ASP A 389 4.19 2.64 9.97
C ASP A 389 3.39 2.89 8.68
N SER A 390 3.21 1.85 7.87
CA SER A 390 2.58 1.91 6.56
C SER A 390 2.05 0.54 6.16
N VAL A 391 1.19 0.53 5.14
CA VAL A 391 0.75 -0.68 4.43
C VAL A 391 0.80 -0.45 2.92
N MET A 392 0.91 -1.55 2.16
CA MET A 392 0.73 -1.54 0.71
C MET A 392 -0.73 -1.21 0.40
N ASN A 393 -0.96 -0.12 -0.34
CA ASN A 393 -2.30 0.48 -0.50
C ASN A 393 -3.06 -0.15 -1.67
N TYR A 394 -3.42 -1.42 -1.56
CA TYR A 394 -4.22 -2.12 -2.56
C TYR A 394 -5.61 -1.51 -2.77
N PRO A 395 -6.34 -1.06 -1.72
CA PRO A 395 -7.65 -0.42 -1.95
C PRO A 395 -7.59 0.81 -2.84
N LEU A 396 -6.57 1.66 -2.68
CA LEU A 396 -6.39 2.84 -3.55
C LEU A 396 -5.96 2.43 -4.97
N ARG A 397 -5.12 1.39 -5.09
CA ARG A 397 -4.73 0.83 -6.38
C ARG A 397 -5.95 0.42 -7.20
N GLU A 398 -6.85 -0.37 -6.62
CA GLU A 398 -8.07 -0.81 -7.31
C GLU A 398 -8.96 0.38 -7.69
N GLY A 399 -9.15 1.35 -6.79
CA GLY A 399 -9.90 2.57 -7.09
C GLY A 399 -9.30 3.37 -8.26
N ILE A 400 -7.96 3.50 -8.31
CA ILE A 400 -7.28 4.17 -9.43
C ILE A 400 -7.48 3.39 -10.75
N ILE A 401 -7.32 2.06 -10.73
CA ILE A 401 -7.46 1.21 -11.92
C ILE A 401 -8.90 1.27 -12.45
N ASP A 402 -9.91 1.10 -11.59
CA ASP A 402 -11.32 1.17 -11.97
C ASP A 402 -11.67 2.53 -12.59
N PHE A 403 -11.19 3.60 -11.96
CA PHE A 403 -11.41 4.95 -12.49
C PHE A 403 -10.70 5.16 -13.83
N VAL A 404 -9.40 4.85 -13.90
CA VAL A 404 -8.62 5.13 -15.10
C VAL A 404 -8.96 4.21 -16.26
N ARG A 405 -9.24 2.95 -16.02
CA ARG A 405 -9.63 1.99 -17.05
C ARG A 405 -11.06 2.20 -17.52
N ASP A 406 -11.99 2.26 -16.58
CA ASP A 406 -13.44 2.15 -16.85
C ASP A 406 -14.20 3.48 -16.67
N GLY A 407 -13.56 4.54 -16.18
CA GLY A 407 -14.19 5.82 -15.87
C GLY A 407 -15.06 5.79 -14.60
N ASN A 408 -14.85 4.80 -13.72
CA ASN A 408 -15.64 4.64 -12.48
C ASN A 408 -15.06 5.51 -11.35
N GLU A 409 -15.39 6.80 -11.36
CA GLU A 409 -14.94 7.75 -10.33
C GLU A 409 -15.48 7.42 -8.93
N ALA A 410 -16.62 6.72 -8.85
CA ALA A 410 -17.22 6.35 -7.57
C ALA A 410 -16.35 5.31 -6.83
N SER A 411 -15.71 4.37 -7.55
CA SER A 411 -14.77 3.41 -6.96
C SER A 411 -13.58 4.13 -6.30
N LEU A 412 -12.95 5.06 -7.02
CA LEU A 412 -11.85 5.87 -6.49
C LEU A 412 -12.30 6.73 -5.31
N ALA A 413 -13.44 7.42 -5.43
CA ALA A 413 -13.98 8.25 -4.36
C ALA A 413 -14.27 7.45 -3.09
N SER A 414 -14.82 6.22 -3.23
CA SER A 414 -15.08 5.33 -2.10
C SER A 414 -13.79 4.88 -1.41
N ALA A 415 -12.76 4.48 -2.17
CA ALA A 415 -11.46 4.10 -1.62
C ALA A 415 -10.81 5.28 -0.86
N VAL A 416 -10.82 6.46 -1.47
CA VAL A 416 -10.30 7.70 -0.85
C VAL A 416 -11.07 8.05 0.42
N PHE A 417 -12.41 8.00 0.38
CA PHE A 417 -13.25 8.26 1.56
C PHE A 417 -12.89 7.35 2.72
N ASN A 418 -12.81 6.03 2.47
CA ASN A 418 -12.49 5.06 3.52
C ASN A 418 -11.11 5.34 4.15
N ILE A 419 -10.10 5.64 3.34
CA ILE A 419 -8.76 5.95 3.85
C ILE A 419 -8.76 7.27 4.64
N VAL A 420 -9.40 8.32 4.12
CA VAL A 420 -9.45 9.63 4.81
C VAL A 420 -10.21 9.55 6.12
N ASN A 421 -11.30 8.76 6.18
CA ASN A 421 -12.10 8.61 7.39
C ASN A 421 -11.49 7.65 8.41
N ASN A 422 -10.88 6.54 7.97
CA ASN A 422 -10.55 5.42 8.86
C ASN A 422 -9.10 5.40 9.34
N TYR A 423 -8.16 5.99 8.55
CA TYR A 423 -6.73 5.86 8.82
C TYR A 423 -6.18 7.02 9.66
N PRO A 424 -5.25 6.78 10.57
CA PRO A 424 -4.49 7.85 11.20
C PRO A 424 -3.75 8.70 10.16
N ARG A 425 -3.71 10.02 10.36
CA ARG A 425 -3.06 10.94 9.40
C ARG A 425 -1.60 10.56 9.13
N TYR A 426 -0.88 10.11 10.17
CA TYR A 426 0.51 9.69 10.02
C TYR A 426 0.66 8.44 9.13
N VAL A 427 -0.27 7.47 9.18
CA VAL A 427 -0.30 6.33 8.27
C VAL A 427 -0.73 6.76 6.88
N ARG A 428 -1.84 7.53 6.78
CA ARG A 428 -2.36 8.03 5.51
C ARG A 428 -1.29 8.73 4.67
N ASN A 429 -0.47 9.57 5.30
CA ASN A 429 0.63 10.26 4.63
C ASN A 429 1.81 9.34 4.29
N ASN A 430 1.89 8.16 4.88
CA ASN A 430 2.92 7.15 4.65
C ASN A 430 2.41 5.88 3.95
N LEU A 431 1.21 5.87 3.37
CA LEU A 431 0.71 4.73 2.62
C LEU A 431 1.57 4.47 1.39
N MET A 432 1.96 3.22 1.19
CA MET A 432 2.71 2.77 0.01
C MET A 432 1.76 2.61 -1.17
N ASN A 433 1.62 3.66 -1.98
CA ASN A 433 0.73 3.66 -3.14
C ASN A 433 1.37 2.87 -4.29
N ILE A 434 0.79 1.75 -4.64
CA ILE A 434 1.22 0.86 -5.71
C ILE A 434 0.26 0.96 -6.91
N LEU A 435 0.76 0.69 -8.12
CA LEU A 435 -0.06 0.40 -9.31
C LEU A 435 0.18 -1.02 -9.81
N GLY A 436 1.42 -1.49 -9.78
CA GLY A 436 1.84 -2.84 -10.05
C GLY A 436 2.76 -3.37 -8.95
N THR A 437 2.82 -4.70 -8.83
CA THR A 437 3.77 -5.43 -7.98
C THR A 437 4.22 -6.70 -8.68
N HIS A 438 5.13 -7.44 -8.07
CA HIS A 438 5.56 -8.75 -8.55
C HIS A 438 4.44 -9.84 -8.51
N ASP A 439 3.31 -9.57 -7.83
CA ASP A 439 2.16 -10.50 -7.69
C ASP A 439 0.98 -10.12 -8.59
N THR A 440 0.97 -8.91 -9.13
CA THR A 440 -0.12 -8.42 -9.97
C THR A 440 0.30 -8.33 -11.44
N ALA A 441 -0.65 -8.27 -12.35
CA ALA A 441 -0.34 -7.94 -13.73
C ALA A 441 0.28 -6.53 -13.83
N ARG A 442 1.13 -6.29 -14.83
CA ARG A 442 1.71 -4.98 -15.11
C ARG A 442 0.62 -3.94 -15.30
N ILE A 443 0.83 -2.75 -14.78
CA ILE A 443 -0.19 -1.69 -14.84
C ILE A 443 -0.59 -1.34 -16.28
N LEU A 444 0.34 -1.33 -17.22
CA LEU A 444 0.04 -1.11 -18.64
C LEU A 444 -0.98 -2.13 -19.17
N THR A 445 -0.76 -3.42 -18.87
CA THR A 445 -1.65 -4.53 -19.24
C THR A 445 -2.99 -4.44 -18.50
N MET A 446 -2.98 -4.07 -17.22
CA MET A 446 -4.22 -3.87 -16.44
C MET A 446 -5.10 -2.77 -17.02
N LEU A 447 -4.52 -1.68 -17.50
CA LEU A 447 -5.26 -0.52 -18.01
C LEU A 447 -5.81 -0.71 -19.43
N ALA A 448 -5.11 -1.45 -20.30
CA ALA A 448 -5.48 -1.52 -21.72
C ALA A 448 -5.58 -2.94 -22.29
N GLY A 449 -5.08 -3.96 -21.58
CA GLY A 449 -5.14 -5.34 -22.04
C GLY A 449 -6.51 -5.99 -21.89
N ASP A 450 -6.67 -7.14 -22.51
CA ASP A 450 -7.90 -7.92 -22.43
C ASP A 450 -8.13 -8.44 -20.99
N ARG A 451 -9.41 -8.60 -20.59
CA ARG A 451 -9.79 -9.08 -19.25
C ARG A 451 -9.71 -10.62 -19.16
N ILE A 452 -8.53 -11.16 -19.38
CA ILE A 452 -8.26 -12.60 -19.42
C ILE A 452 -7.42 -13.08 -18.22
N GLY A 453 -7.32 -12.29 -17.14
CA GLY A 453 -6.47 -12.61 -15.98
C GLY A 453 -6.70 -13.99 -15.37
N ASN A 454 -7.89 -14.55 -15.47
CA ASN A 454 -8.24 -15.90 -14.99
C ASN A 454 -8.00 -17.01 -16.01
N SER A 455 -7.52 -16.70 -17.21
CA SER A 455 -7.19 -17.68 -18.23
C SER A 455 -5.99 -18.56 -17.83
N SER A 456 -5.80 -19.68 -18.54
CA SER A 456 -4.64 -20.54 -18.31
C SER A 456 -3.33 -19.81 -18.57
N LYS A 457 -2.25 -20.25 -17.92
CA LYS A 457 -0.90 -19.68 -18.15
C LYS A 457 -0.47 -19.75 -19.63
N ASP A 458 -0.93 -20.76 -20.38
CA ASP A 458 -0.66 -20.87 -21.83
C ASP A 458 -1.28 -19.74 -22.64
N VAL A 459 -2.50 -19.33 -22.30
CA VAL A 459 -3.17 -18.20 -22.94
C VAL A 459 -2.44 -16.90 -22.57
N LEU A 460 -2.18 -16.68 -21.27
CA LEU A 460 -1.50 -15.48 -20.79
C LEU A 460 -0.09 -15.32 -21.37
N ALA A 461 0.63 -16.44 -21.56
CA ALA A 461 1.98 -16.46 -22.14
C ALA A 461 2.04 -15.95 -23.61
N ARG A 462 0.96 -16.15 -24.35
CA ARG A 462 0.89 -15.81 -25.79
C ARG A 462 0.22 -14.47 -26.06
N THR A 463 -0.51 -13.94 -25.06
CA THR A 463 -1.26 -12.71 -25.24
C THR A 463 -0.36 -11.51 -24.98
N LYS A 464 -0.31 -10.62 -25.97
CA LYS A 464 0.40 -9.35 -25.95
C LYS A 464 -0.58 -8.23 -26.25
N LEU A 465 -0.25 -7.01 -25.86
CA LEU A 465 -1.02 -5.84 -26.23
C LEU A 465 -0.91 -5.61 -27.75
N SER A 466 -2.02 -5.29 -28.41
CA SER A 466 -1.97 -4.72 -29.77
C SER A 466 -1.35 -3.32 -29.74
N ASP A 467 -0.92 -2.81 -30.89
CA ASP A 467 -0.39 -1.43 -30.99
C ASP A 467 -1.39 -0.39 -30.49
N GLU A 468 -2.68 -0.58 -30.78
CA GLU A 468 -3.74 0.31 -30.31
C GLU A 468 -3.90 0.23 -28.78
N GLN A 469 -3.92 -0.98 -28.22
CA GLN A 469 -3.96 -1.20 -26.78
C GLN A 469 -2.72 -0.61 -26.09
N PHE A 470 -1.54 -0.78 -26.67
CA PHE A 470 -0.29 -0.21 -26.13
C PHE A 470 -0.34 1.32 -26.09
N LEU A 471 -0.75 1.95 -27.18
CA LEU A 471 -0.87 3.42 -27.27
C LEU A 471 -1.94 3.97 -26.31
N LEU A 472 -3.08 3.27 -26.18
CA LEU A 472 -4.10 3.58 -25.17
C LEU A 472 -3.53 3.42 -23.76
N GLY A 473 -2.87 2.30 -23.50
CA GLY A 473 -2.25 1.99 -22.21
C GLY A 473 -1.25 3.05 -21.78
N CYS A 474 -0.41 3.54 -22.66
CA CYS A 474 0.52 4.63 -22.36
C CYS A 474 -0.20 5.94 -21.99
N ARG A 475 -1.33 6.25 -22.62
CA ARG A 475 -2.15 7.43 -22.25
C ARG A 475 -2.77 7.25 -20.87
N LEU A 476 -3.37 6.09 -20.60
CA LEU A 476 -4.01 5.76 -19.34
C LEU A 476 -3.00 5.67 -18.19
N LEU A 477 -1.81 5.12 -18.45
CA LEU A 477 -0.74 5.01 -17.45
C LEU A 477 -0.31 6.39 -16.93
N LYS A 478 -0.27 7.42 -17.78
CA LYS A 478 0.00 8.79 -17.32
C LYS A 478 -1.02 9.27 -16.30
N LEU A 479 -2.31 8.96 -16.49
CA LEU A 479 -3.37 9.33 -15.55
C LEU A 479 -3.24 8.58 -14.24
N ALA A 480 -3.00 7.27 -14.30
CA ALA A 480 -2.83 6.43 -13.11
C ALA A 480 -1.59 6.84 -12.31
N ALA A 481 -0.44 7.04 -12.98
CA ALA A 481 0.78 7.49 -12.33
C ALA A 481 0.63 8.90 -11.71
N LEU A 482 -0.07 9.81 -12.38
CA LEU A 482 -0.36 11.13 -11.80
C LEU A 482 -1.13 10.99 -10.49
N LEU A 483 -2.20 10.18 -10.45
CA LEU A 483 -2.98 9.95 -9.23
C LEU A 483 -2.13 9.28 -8.13
N GLN A 484 -1.32 8.27 -8.49
CA GLN A 484 -0.40 7.59 -7.58
C GLN A 484 0.56 8.57 -6.90
N TYR A 485 1.08 9.55 -7.65
CA TYR A 485 2.09 10.52 -7.17
C TYR A 485 1.50 11.69 -6.41
N THR A 486 0.23 12.03 -6.63
CA THR A 486 -0.36 13.28 -6.13
C THR A 486 -1.42 13.09 -5.03
N LEU A 487 -2.03 11.92 -4.92
CA LEU A 487 -2.84 11.55 -3.76
C LEU A 487 -1.97 11.49 -2.49
N PHE A 488 -2.58 11.32 -1.32
CA PHE A 488 -1.84 11.12 -0.06
C PHE A 488 -1.03 9.81 -0.11
N GLY A 489 -0.06 9.64 0.81
CA GLY A 489 0.91 8.54 0.79
C GLY A 489 2.11 8.85 -0.10
N PHE A 490 2.89 7.84 -0.44
CA PHE A 490 4.03 7.95 -1.35
C PHE A 490 3.92 6.93 -2.50
N PRO A 491 4.32 7.30 -3.72
CA PRO A 491 4.29 6.38 -4.84
C PRO A 491 5.35 5.30 -4.70
N CYS A 492 4.98 4.05 -4.97
CA CYS A 492 5.90 2.94 -5.15
C CYS A 492 5.80 2.43 -6.59
N VAL A 493 6.85 2.63 -7.36
CA VAL A 493 6.94 2.20 -8.77
C VAL A 493 7.52 0.78 -8.80
N PHE A 494 6.81 -0.16 -9.41
CA PHE A 494 7.36 -1.47 -9.69
C PHE A 494 8.29 -1.37 -10.91
N TYR A 495 9.52 -1.86 -10.79
CA TYR A 495 10.55 -1.70 -11.82
C TYR A 495 10.02 -1.99 -13.22
N GLY A 496 10.25 -1.08 -14.16
CA GLY A 496 9.83 -1.21 -15.54
C GLY A 496 8.42 -0.69 -15.86
N ASP A 497 7.62 -0.26 -14.88
CA ASP A 497 6.35 0.41 -15.18
C ASP A 497 6.60 1.75 -15.89
N GLU A 498 7.65 2.48 -15.53
CA GLU A 498 8.11 3.70 -16.18
C GLU A 498 8.73 3.45 -17.56
N ALA A 499 9.14 2.21 -17.84
CA ALA A 499 9.62 1.75 -19.13
C ALA A 499 8.52 1.08 -19.98
N VAL A 500 7.28 1.10 -19.50
CA VAL A 500 6.07 0.52 -20.11
C VAL A 500 6.13 -0.99 -20.34
N LEU A 501 6.73 -1.72 -19.41
CA LEU A 501 6.68 -3.18 -19.44
C LEU A 501 5.23 -3.68 -19.39
N GLU A 502 4.92 -4.65 -20.25
CA GLU A 502 3.66 -5.37 -20.27
C GLU A 502 3.80 -6.77 -19.65
N GLY A 503 2.71 -7.36 -19.24
CA GLY A 503 2.65 -8.73 -18.75
C GLY A 503 1.43 -8.95 -17.87
N TYR A 504 0.78 -10.08 -18.06
CA TYR A 504 -0.28 -10.56 -17.19
C TYR A 504 0.31 -11.03 -15.85
N ARG A 505 -0.50 -11.64 -14.98
CA ARG A 505 -0.07 -12.11 -13.66
C ARG A 505 1.15 -13.03 -13.70
N ASP A 506 1.76 -13.24 -12.56
CA ASP A 506 2.92 -14.12 -12.35
C ASP A 506 2.88 -15.41 -13.22
N PRO A 507 4.00 -15.71 -13.92
CA PRO A 507 5.32 -15.04 -13.89
C PRO A 507 5.51 -13.94 -14.95
N PHE A 508 4.49 -13.64 -15.78
CA PHE A 508 4.61 -12.76 -16.95
C PHE A 508 4.82 -11.29 -16.60
N CYS A 509 4.36 -10.84 -15.41
CA CYS A 509 4.64 -9.50 -14.88
C CYS A 509 6.13 -9.32 -14.49
N ARG A 510 6.90 -10.40 -14.37
CA ARG A 510 8.29 -10.42 -13.88
C ARG A 510 9.31 -10.45 -15.02
N GLY A 511 9.04 -9.75 -16.13
CA GLY A 511 9.98 -9.57 -17.25
C GLY A 511 11.22 -8.79 -16.83
N CYS A 512 12.34 -8.97 -17.58
CA CYS A 512 13.57 -8.19 -17.36
C CYS A 512 13.39 -6.72 -17.72
N TYR A 513 14.10 -5.84 -17.02
CA TYR A 513 14.12 -4.43 -17.36
C TYR A 513 14.74 -4.21 -18.76
N PRO A 514 14.12 -3.41 -19.64
CA PRO A 514 14.54 -3.26 -21.04
C PRO A 514 15.61 -2.17 -21.21
N TRP A 515 16.77 -2.32 -20.57
CA TRP A 515 17.86 -1.33 -20.63
C TRP A 515 18.23 -0.96 -22.07
N GLY A 516 18.23 0.35 -22.35
CA GLY A 516 18.53 0.91 -23.68
C GLY A 516 17.33 0.91 -24.64
N HIS A 517 16.18 0.35 -24.22
CA HIS A 517 14.94 0.28 -25.01
C HIS A 517 13.74 0.89 -24.28
N GLU A 518 13.97 1.76 -23.30
CA GLU A 518 12.94 2.39 -22.51
C GLU A 518 12.08 3.33 -23.38
N ASN A 519 10.80 3.44 -23.06
CA ASN A 519 9.93 4.45 -23.64
C ASN A 519 10.29 5.84 -23.09
N LYS A 520 11.04 6.61 -23.88
CA LYS A 520 11.57 7.94 -23.47
C LYS A 520 10.49 8.91 -23.01
N LEU A 521 9.32 8.92 -23.69
CA LEU A 521 8.23 9.83 -23.35
C LEU A 521 7.60 9.49 -21.99
N MET A 522 7.49 8.20 -21.67
CA MET A 522 6.97 7.77 -20.37
C MET A 522 8.01 8.00 -19.28
N LEU A 523 9.27 7.66 -19.54
CA LEU A 523 10.37 7.89 -18.61
C LEU A 523 10.48 9.38 -18.24
N ASP A 524 10.40 10.29 -19.22
CA ASP A 524 10.42 11.74 -18.98
C ASP A 524 9.20 12.19 -18.15
N PHE A 525 8.04 11.57 -18.38
CA PHE A 525 6.86 11.85 -17.57
C PHE A 525 7.05 11.43 -16.10
N TYR A 526 7.59 10.23 -15.82
CA TYR A 526 7.89 9.78 -14.46
C TYR A 526 8.95 10.67 -13.79
N LYS A 527 9.97 11.16 -14.51
CA LYS A 527 10.94 12.15 -13.98
C LYS A 527 10.22 13.44 -13.53
N ARG A 528 9.31 13.97 -14.37
CA ARG A 528 8.51 15.15 -14.02
C ARG A 528 7.59 14.91 -12.82
N LEU A 529 7.01 13.72 -12.69
CA LEU A 529 6.24 13.34 -11.50
C LEU A 529 7.13 13.28 -10.25
N GLY A 530 8.34 12.73 -10.37
CA GLY A 530 9.34 12.73 -9.30
C GLY A 530 9.72 14.15 -8.86
N ASP A 531 9.90 15.08 -9.81
CA ASP A 531 10.13 16.50 -9.51
C ASP A 531 8.94 17.14 -8.80
N LEU A 532 7.71 16.80 -9.23
CA LEU A 532 6.49 17.27 -8.58
C LEU A 532 6.43 16.84 -7.10
N ARG A 533 6.88 15.61 -6.79
CA ARG A 533 6.93 15.07 -5.40
C ARG A 533 7.89 15.81 -4.47
N LYS A 534 8.85 16.58 -4.99
CA LYS A 534 9.70 17.45 -4.16
C LYS A 534 8.89 18.55 -3.45
N ASN A 535 7.70 18.87 -3.95
CA ASN A 535 6.81 19.79 -3.26
C ASN A 535 6.16 19.09 -2.05
N ARG A 536 6.45 19.61 -0.86
CA ARG A 536 5.97 19.08 0.42
C ARG A 536 4.44 18.99 0.52
N VAL A 537 3.70 19.73 -0.28
CA VAL A 537 2.22 19.67 -0.29
C VAL A 537 1.71 18.25 -0.57
N PHE A 538 2.42 17.46 -1.39
CA PHE A 538 2.02 16.09 -1.70
C PHE A 538 2.42 15.09 -0.60
N ALA A 539 3.42 15.41 0.23
CA ALA A 539 3.83 14.58 1.36
C ALA A 539 3.01 14.88 2.62
N ASP A 540 2.97 16.15 3.02
CA ASP A 540 2.47 16.60 4.34
C ASP A 540 1.12 17.29 4.26
N GLY A 541 0.70 17.75 3.06
CA GLY A 541 -0.49 18.58 2.86
C GLY A 541 -1.80 17.88 3.20
N ASP A 542 -2.80 18.69 3.53
CA ASP A 542 -4.17 18.26 3.68
C ASP A 542 -4.78 17.83 2.35
N PHE A 543 -5.85 17.09 2.41
CA PHE A 543 -6.55 16.54 1.27
C PHE A 543 -8.03 16.94 1.33
N ARG A 544 -8.56 17.43 0.21
CA ARG A 544 -9.99 17.70 0.03
C ARG A 544 -10.44 17.25 -1.35
N GLN A 545 -11.44 16.37 -1.41
CA GLN A 545 -12.10 16.01 -2.66
C GLN A 545 -12.94 17.18 -3.17
N LEU A 546 -12.79 17.54 -4.43
CA LEU A 546 -13.55 18.64 -5.07
C LEU A 546 -14.65 18.12 -5.99
N VAL A 547 -14.33 17.12 -6.83
CA VAL A 547 -15.23 16.56 -7.83
C VAL A 547 -15.07 15.04 -7.88
N ALA A 548 -16.18 14.32 -7.93
CA ALA A 548 -16.25 12.89 -8.25
C ALA A 548 -17.57 12.65 -8.98
N GLU A 549 -17.64 13.04 -10.26
CA GLU A 549 -18.83 12.91 -11.08
C GLU A 549 -18.50 12.88 -12.57
N LYS A 550 -19.36 12.27 -13.37
CA LYS A 550 -19.31 12.28 -14.85
C LYS A 550 -17.97 11.80 -15.43
N GLY A 551 -17.31 10.86 -14.75
CA GLY A 551 -15.97 10.38 -15.13
C GLY A 551 -14.86 11.38 -14.83
N VAL A 552 -15.07 12.36 -13.96
CA VAL A 552 -14.06 13.32 -13.51
C VAL A 552 -13.77 13.11 -12.03
N TYR A 553 -12.50 13.08 -11.69
CA TYR A 553 -12.04 13.10 -10.32
C TYR A 553 -11.09 14.28 -10.11
N ALA A 554 -11.40 15.14 -9.15
CA ALA A 554 -10.57 16.29 -8.79
C ALA A 554 -10.46 16.44 -7.28
N PHE A 555 -9.27 16.84 -6.82
CA PHE A 555 -8.97 17.05 -5.43
C PHE A 555 -7.96 18.19 -5.23
N GLU A 556 -7.96 18.73 -4.04
CA GLU A 556 -7.02 19.74 -3.58
C GLU A 556 -6.04 19.15 -2.58
N ARG A 557 -4.79 19.55 -2.68
CA ARG A 557 -3.78 19.38 -1.65
C ARG A 557 -3.35 20.77 -1.18
N SER A 558 -3.38 20.99 0.12
CA SER A 558 -3.02 22.28 0.72
C SER A 558 -2.05 22.11 1.88
N LEU A 559 -1.09 23.03 2.00
CA LEU A 559 -0.12 23.05 3.09
C LEU A 559 -0.02 24.49 3.62
N GLU A 560 -0.60 24.69 4.79
CA GLU A 560 -0.72 26.02 5.43
C GLU A 560 0.66 26.65 5.69
N GLU A 561 1.61 25.87 6.23
CA GLU A 561 2.98 26.33 6.53
C GLU A 561 3.66 27.04 5.36
N THR A 562 3.40 26.62 4.12
CA THR A 562 3.99 27.18 2.89
C THR A 562 3.00 28.02 2.10
N GLN A 563 1.75 28.10 2.55
CA GLN A 563 0.62 28.70 1.81
C GLN A 563 0.54 28.14 0.38
N THR A 564 0.76 26.84 0.25
CA THR A 564 0.72 26.14 -1.04
C THR A 564 -0.62 25.44 -1.18
N GLU A 565 -1.29 25.69 -2.30
CA GLU A 565 -2.53 25.03 -2.69
C GLU A 565 -2.37 24.52 -4.12
N VAL A 566 -2.69 23.23 -4.32
CA VAL A 566 -2.59 22.57 -5.62
C VAL A 566 -3.86 21.77 -5.87
N ILE A 567 -4.50 22.02 -7.02
CA ILE A 567 -5.62 21.21 -7.50
C ILE A 567 -5.11 20.23 -8.54
N VAL A 568 -5.47 18.96 -8.39
CA VAL A 568 -5.22 17.91 -9.37
C VAL A 568 -6.56 17.42 -9.90
N ALA A 569 -6.70 17.34 -11.21
CA ALA A 569 -7.92 16.85 -11.83
C ALA A 569 -7.61 15.94 -13.03
N VAL A 570 -8.39 14.86 -13.14
CA VAL A 570 -8.33 13.87 -14.21
C VAL A 570 -9.73 13.67 -14.79
N ASN A 571 -9.84 13.70 -16.11
CA ASN A 571 -11.09 13.47 -16.82
C ASN A 571 -11.01 12.16 -17.63
N ARG A 572 -11.78 11.17 -17.21
CA ARG A 572 -12.03 9.90 -17.91
C ARG A 572 -13.43 9.83 -18.54
N GLY A 573 -14.23 10.88 -18.34
CA GLY A 573 -15.56 11.00 -18.94
C GLY A 573 -15.49 11.14 -20.47
N GLY A 574 -16.55 10.75 -21.16
CA GLY A 574 -16.62 10.78 -22.62
C GLY A 574 -16.68 12.20 -23.24
N LYS A 575 -16.73 13.25 -22.43
CA LYS A 575 -16.87 14.67 -22.87
C LYS A 575 -15.89 15.55 -22.13
N GLU A 576 -15.70 16.75 -22.66
CA GLU A 576 -14.96 17.82 -21.98
C GLU A 576 -15.69 18.22 -20.68
N TYR A 577 -14.91 18.63 -19.68
CA TYR A 577 -15.40 19.08 -18.39
C TYR A 577 -14.82 20.43 -18.02
N ASN A 578 -15.64 21.37 -17.55
CA ASN A 578 -15.18 22.66 -17.05
C ASN A 578 -15.00 22.58 -15.53
N LEU A 579 -13.76 22.53 -15.09
CA LEU A 579 -13.41 22.61 -13.67
C LEU A 579 -13.42 24.09 -13.26
N TYR A 580 -14.39 24.49 -12.45
CA TYR A 580 -14.49 25.86 -11.95
C TYR A 580 -13.46 26.12 -10.84
N LEU A 581 -12.87 27.30 -10.86
CA LEU A 581 -11.78 27.72 -9.99
C LEU A 581 -12.19 28.96 -9.19
N GLY A 582 -11.90 28.98 -7.89
CA GLY A 582 -12.20 30.13 -7.02
C GLY A 582 -11.08 31.19 -6.98
N SER A 583 -10.00 31.01 -7.75
CA SER A 583 -8.83 31.86 -7.76
C SER A 583 -8.03 31.69 -9.05
N VAL A 584 -6.91 32.40 -9.17
CA VAL A 584 -5.98 32.23 -10.30
C VAL A 584 -5.03 31.08 -10.02
N TYR A 585 -4.92 30.16 -10.98
CA TYR A 585 -4.03 28.99 -10.91
C TYR A 585 -3.15 28.92 -12.15
N GLU A 586 -1.97 28.32 -11.99
CA GLU A 586 -1.02 28.03 -13.07
C GLU A 586 -0.80 26.51 -13.15
N ASP A 587 -0.96 25.96 -14.36
CA ASP A 587 -0.66 24.54 -14.59
C ASP A 587 0.84 24.30 -14.53
N VAL A 588 1.25 23.46 -13.58
CA VAL A 588 2.66 23.13 -13.29
C VAL A 588 3.39 22.52 -14.50
N PHE A 589 2.66 21.83 -15.40
CA PHE A 589 3.27 21.16 -16.53
C PHE A 589 3.40 22.04 -17.78
N THR A 590 2.49 23.00 -17.96
CA THR A 590 2.43 23.83 -19.17
C THR A 590 2.73 25.32 -18.92
N GLY A 591 2.67 25.80 -17.68
CA GLY A 591 2.79 27.21 -17.32
C GLY A 591 1.55 28.04 -17.69
N ARG A 592 0.49 27.42 -18.21
CA ARG A 592 -0.73 28.14 -18.59
C ARG A 592 -1.53 28.56 -17.35
N ARG A 593 -2.04 29.80 -17.35
CA ARG A 593 -2.87 30.34 -16.26
C ARG A 593 -4.35 30.25 -16.56
N TYR A 594 -5.14 30.04 -15.51
CA TYR A 594 -6.59 29.93 -15.53
C TYR A 594 -7.17 30.75 -14.36
N SER A 595 -8.27 31.49 -14.59
CA SER A 595 -8.92 32.33 -13.55
C SER A 595 -10.29 31.82 -13.14
N ASP A 596 -11.15 31.51 -14.11
CA ASP A 596 -12.56 31.18 -13.85
C ASP A 596 -12.80 29.66 -13.93
N PHE A 597 -12.28 29.03 -14.96
CA PHE A 597 -12.36 27.59 -15.14
C PHE A 597 -11.18 27.05 -15.96
N CYS A 598 -10.88 25.77 -15.74
CA CYS A 598 -9.97 25.00 -16.56
C CYS A 598 -10.75 23.95 -17.35
N LYS A 599 -10.59 23.92 -18.67
CA LYS A 599 -11.24 22.98 -19.57
C LYS A 599 -10.43 21.69 -19.66
N LEU A 600 -10.96 20.60 -19.11
CA LEU A 600 -10.37 19.27 -19.13
C LEU A 600 -10.87 18.50 -20.35
N GLN A 601 -9.98 18.11 -21.25
CA GLN A 601 -10.29 17.24 -22.38
C GLN A 601 -10.54 15.80 -21.91
N HIS A 602 -11.23 14.99 -22.71
CA HIS A 602 -11.31 13.54 -22.50
C HIS A 602 -9.91 12.91 -22.43
N ASN A 603 -9.66 12.05 -21.43
CA ASN A 603 -8.34 11.51 -21.10
C ASN A 603 -7.30 12.59 -20.76
N GLY A 604 -7.75 13.77 -20.36
CA GLY A 604 -6.92 14.88 -19.95
C GLY A 604 -6.70 14.95 -18.44
N TYR A 605 -5.67 15.69 -18.06
CA TYR A 605 -5.36 15.99 -16.68
C TYR A 605 -4.76 17.39 -16.54
N VAL A 606 -4.81 17.93 -15.32
CA VAL A 606 -4.10 19.16 -14.92
C VAL A 606 -3.58 19.06 -13.51
N VAL A 607 -2.50 19.80 -13.25
CA VAL A 607 -1.96 20.06 -11.92
C VAL A 607 -1.83 21.56 -11.76
N LEU A 608 -2.77 22.16 -11.06
CA LEU A 608 -2.96 23.59 -10.95
C LEU A 608 -2.45 24.10 -9.60
N LYS A 609 -1.38 24.89 -9.60
CA LYS A 609 -0.86 25.55 -8.41
C LYS A 609 -1.46 26.95 -8.31
N ARG A 610 -1.98 27.30 -7.13
CA ARG A 610 -2.51 28.66 -6.89
C ARG A 610 -1.42 29.71 -7.07
N VAL A 611 -1.74 30.74 -7.83
CA VAL A 611 -0.87 31.93 -8.00
C VAL A 611 -1.11 32.83 -6.80
N LYS A 612 -0.03 33.28 -6.15
CA LYS A 612 -0.08 34.20 -5.01
C LYS A 612 -0.42 35.63 -5.46
#